data_0eda08b7d8ce9af02748aff53be97011
#
_entry.id   0eda08b7d8ce9af02748aff53be97011
#
_cell.length_a   1.000
_cell.length_b   1.000
_cell.length_c   1.000
_cell.angle_alpha   90.00
_cell.angle_beta   90.00
_cell.angle_gamma   90.00
#
_symmetry.space_group_name_H-M   'P 1'
#
loop_
_entity.id
_entity.type
_entity.pdbx_description
1 polymer ?
#
loop_
_entity_poly.entity_id
_entity_poly.type
_entity_poly.pdbx_seq_one_letter_code
_entity_poly.pdbx_strand_id
1 'polypeptide(L)'
;MLRRLALVVTLTLAVSVALACSSGGGGTGDGTASDDDRTRVTETDGITVEARWLTEAELADVDVDLEQYSAGAFALLELTLDTHSGDLKEIDLPSAATLRQGPAGEAAEAWVSESDDAHHRSGVLVFPRPSENGPVELALSIAGNAVALLWETPPEA
;
A
#
# COMPACT_ATOMS: atom_id res chain seq x y z
N MET A 1 -63.91 30.51 6.41
CA MET A 1 -63.67 29.51 5.36
C MET A 1 -62.64 30.11 4.38
N LEU A 2 -61.36 29.91 4.52
CA LEU A 2 -60.37 30.38 3.57
C LEU A 2 -59.49 29.18 3.21
N ARG A 3 -59.62 28.71 1.96
CA ARG A 3 -58.74 27.70 1.34
C ARG A 3 -57.40 28.36 0.98
N ARG A 4 -56.31 27.89 1.55
CA ARG A 4 -54.96 28.26 1.13
C ARG A 4 -54.47 27.26 0.10
N LEU A 5 -54.29 27.74 -1.12
CA LEU A 5 -53.64 27.03 -2.23
C LEU A 5 -52.13 27.00 -1.95
N ALA A 6 -51.54 25.80 -1.87
CA ALA A 6 -50.10 25.63 -1.81
C ALA A 6 -49.54 25.43 -3.24
N LEU A 7 -48.67 26.35 -3.64
CA LEU A 7 -47.98 26.32 -4.93
C LEU A 7 -46.73 25.43 -4.75
N VAL A 8 -46.70 24.29 -5.40
CA VAL A 8 -45.52 23.41 -5.47
C VAL A 8 -44.68 23.80 -6.68
N VAL A 9 -43.53 24.40 -6.44
CA VAL A 9 -42.53 24.69 -7.49
C VAL A 9 -41.56 23.51 -7.55
N THR A 10 -41.66 22.69 -8.59
CA THR A 10 -40.70 21.63 -8.89
C THR A 10 -39.54 22.22 -9.69
N LEU A 11 -38.36 22.28 -9.06
CA LEU A 11 -37.11 22.68 -9.70
C LEU A 11 -36.44 21.43 -10.27
N THR A 12 -36.49 21.23 -11.57
CA THR A 12 -35.77 20.15 -12.27
C THR A 12 -34.35 20.60 -12.56
N LEU A 13 -33.38 19.99 -11.86
CA LEU A 13 -31.95 20.17 -12.10
C LEU A 13 -31.50 19.18 -13.18
N ALA A 14 -31.18 19.67 -14.37
CA ALA A 14 -30.58 18.86 -15.44
C ALA A 14 -29.09 18.75 -15.21
N VAL A 15 -28.64 17.54 -14.84
CA VAL A 15 -27.22 17.19 -14.75
C VAL A 15 -26.76 16.68 -16.12
N SER A 16 -25.95 17.49 -16.82
CA SER A 16 -25.28 17.07 -18.06
C SER A 16 -24.02 16.29 -17.73
N VAL A 17 -24.04 14.98 -17.94
CA VAL A 17 -22.85 14.12 -17.86
C VAL A 17 -22.12 14.19 -19.20
N ALA A 18 -20.96 14.83 -19.24
CA ALA A 18 -20.05 14.76 -20.38
C ALA A 18 -19.25 13.46 -20.32
N LEU A 19 -19.57 12.47 -21.19
CA LEU A 19 -18.71 11.31 -21.41
C LEU A 19 -17.51 11.77 -22.26
N ALA A 20 -16.35 11.85 -21.63
CA ALA A 20 -15.08 11.92 -22.35
C ALA A 20 -14.66 10.49 -22.70
N CYS A 21 -14.87 10.04 -23.94
CA CYS A 21 -14.26 8.83 -24.47
C CYS A 21 -12.80 9.12 -24.75
N SER A 22 -11.90 8.66 -23.88
CA SER A 22 -10.48 8.53 -24.17
C SER A 22 -10.27 7.19 -24.85
N SER A 23 -10.07 7.20 -26.18
CA SER A 23 -9.64 6.05 -26.95
C SER A 23 -8.13 5.88 -26.78
N GLY A 24 -7.71 5.09 -25.79
CA GLY A 24 -6.33 4.64 -25.61
C GLY A 24 -6.13 3.31 -26.31
N GLY A 25 -5.16 3.26 -27.22
CA GLY A 25 -4.83 2.12 -28.05
C GLY A 25 -4.47 0.87 -27.29
N GLY A 26 -4.92 -0.29 -27.77
CA GLY A 26 -4.54 -1.61 -27.30
C GLY A 26 -3.06 -1.88 -27.61
N GLY A 27 -2.23 -1.84 -26.57
CA GLY A 27 -0.93 -2.46 -26.54
C GLY A 27 -1.09 -3.77 -25.79
N THR A 28 -0.82 -4.91 -26.44
CA THR A 28 -0.54 -6.17 -25.78
C THR A 28 0.83 -6.01 -25.11
N GLY A 29 0.86 -5.39 -23.93
CA GLY A 29 2.04 -5.30 -23.09
C GLY A 29 2.13 -6.57 -22.26
N ASP A 30 3.25 -7.24 -22.35
CA ASP A 30 3.78 -8.18 -21.40
C ASP A 30 3.67 -7.54 -20.02
N GLY A 31 2.89 -8.18 -19.12
CA GLY A 31 2.39 -7.51 -17.91
C GLY A 31 3.39 -7.47 -16.76
N THR A 32 4.50 -6.78 -16.95
CA THR A 32 5.30 -6.31 -15.81
C THR A 32 4.56 -5.14 -15.17
N ALA A 33 4.09 -5.33 -13.93
CA ALA A 33 3.52 -4.26 -13.14
C ALA A 33 4.49 -3.07 -13.13
N SER A 34 3.99 -1.86 -13.36
CA SER A 34 4.82 -0.65 -13.31
C SER A 34 5.25 -0.39 -11.86
N ASP A 35 6.33 0.35 -11.65
CA ASP A 35 6.76 0.75 -10.30
C ASP A 35 5.63 1.44 -9.53
N ASP A 36 4.81 2.24 -10.20
CA ASP A 36 3.62 2.89 -9.62
C ASP A 36 2.60 1.89 -9.07
N ASP A 37 2.44 0.73 -9.74
CA ASP A 37 1.48 -0.30 -9.30
C ASP A 37 2.00 -1.08 -8.07
N ARG A 38 3.31 -1.12 -7.84
CA ARG A 38 3.96 -1.82 -6.74
C ARG A 38 4.19 -0.96 -5.51
N THR A 39 4.21 0.35 -5.67
CA THR A 39 4.46 1.31 -4.60
C THR A 39 3.17 1.87 -4.02
N ARG A 40 3.11 2.00 -2.71
CA ARG A 40 2.03 2.69 -1.98
C ARG A 40 2.64 3.66 -1.01
N VAL A 41 2.06 4.85 -0.96
CA VAL A 41 2.47 5.92 -0.04
C VAL A 41 1.25 6.44 0.72
N THR A 42 1.42 6.68 2.00
CA THR A 42 0.41 7.34 2.84
C THR A 42 1.10 8.16 3.92
N GLU A 43 0.34 9.01 4.59
CA GLU A 43 0.79 9.79 5.73
C GLU A 43 -0.14 9.58 6.92
N THR A 44 0.42 9.42 8.10
CA THR A 44 -0.30 9.33 9.36
C THR A 44 0.47 10.03 10.46
N ASP A 45 -0.18 10.97 11.16
CA ASP A 45 0.40 11.69 12.32
C ASP A 45 1.79 12.28 12.06
N GLY A 46 2.00 12.83 10.85
CA GLY A 46 3.28 13.43 10.43
C GLY A 46 4.37 12.41 10.13
N ILE A 47 4.01 11.13 9.98
CA ILE A 47 4.89 10.06 9.50
C ILE A 47 4.47 9.70 8.08
N THR A 48 5.38 9.87 7.13
CA THR A 48 5.22 9.34 5.77
C THR A 48 5.59 7.87 5.77
N VAL A 49 4.74 7.05 5.20
CA VAL A 49 4.91 5.60 5.06
C VAL A 49 4.89 5.27 3.59
N GLU A 50 5.98 4.75 3.08
CA GLU A 50 6.08 4.22 1.73
C GLU A 50 6.40 2.73 1.78
N ALA A 51 5.67 1.91 1.03
CA ALA A 51 5.96 0.50 0.87
C ALA A 51 5.95 0.11 -0.60
N ARG A 52 6.96 -0.65 -1.02
CA ARG A 52 7.14 -1.14 -2.38
C ARG A 52 7.38 -2.65 -2.36
N TRP A 53 6.64 -3.39 -3.19
CA TRP A 53 6.92 -4.80 -3.44
C TRP A 53 8.19 -4.95 -4.25
N LEU A 54 9.10 -5.82 -3.79
CA LEU A 54 10.32 -6.18 -4.52
C LEU A 54 10.08 -7.40 -5.41
N THR A 55 10.62 -7.34 -6.61
CA THR A 55 10.74 -8.47 -7.54
C THR A 55 12.10 -9.14 -7.36
N GLU A 56 12.23 -10.37 -7.87
CA GLU A 56 13.52 -11.11 -7.83
C GLU A 56 14.68 -10.32 -8.47
N ALA A 57 14.38 -9.58 -9.54
CA ALA A 57 15.39 -8.79 -10.25
C ALA A 57 15.93 -7.60 -9.43
N GLU A 58 15.14 -7.09 -8.50
CA GLU A 58 15.47 -5.91 -7.68
C GLU A 58 16.21 -6.27 -6.38
N LEU A 59 16.23 -7.55 -6.00
CA LEU A 59 16.88 -7.96 -4.74
C LEU A 59 18.40 -7.67 -4.72
N ALA A 60 19.02 -7.60 -5.89
CA ALA A 60 20.43 -7.27 -5.99
C ALA A 60 20.72 -5.75 -5.87
N ASP A 61 19.69 -4.91 -5.98
CA ASP A 61 19.82 -3.46 -5.99
C ASP A 61 19.50 -2.83 -4.61
N VAL A 62 18.96 -3.62 -3.66
CA VAL A 62 18.72 -3.14 -2.29
C VAL A 62 19.97 -3.30 -1.42
N ASP A 63 20.20 -2.32 -0.56
CA ASP A 63 21.42 -2.24 0.29
C ASP A 63 21.29 -3.06 1.58
N VAL A 64 20.62 -4.23 1.51
CA VAL A 64 20.47 -5.17 2.64
C VAL A 64 20.73 -6.60 2.21
N ASP A 65 21.14 -7.44 3.16
CA ASP A 65 21.42 -8.86 2.91
C ASP A 65 20.10 -9.65 2.86
N LEU A 66 19.66 -10.00 1.66
CA LEU A 66 18.48 -10.81 1.38
C LEU A 66 18.83 -12.21 0.79
N GLU A 67 20.07 -12.67 0.86
CA GLU A 67 20.51 -13.93 0.23
C GLU A 67 19.67 -15.15 0.63
N GLN A 68 19.10 -15.15 1.82
CA GLN A 68 18.24 -16.25 2.31
C GLN A 68 16.78 -16.15 1.85
N TYR A 69 16.37 -15.04 1.20
CA TYR A 69 15.01 -14.80 0.78
C TYR A 69 14.94 -14.70 -0.75
N SER A 70 13.88 -15.25 -1.33
CA SER A 70 13.55 -15.08 -2.75
C SER A 70 12.15 -14.55 -2.91
N ALA A 71 11.92 -13.70 -3.89
CA ALA A 71 10.59 -13.14 -4.17
C ALA A 71 9.58 -14.23 -4.57
N GLY A 72 10.05 -15.39 -5.05
CA GLY A 72 9.20 -16.54 -5.35
C GLY A 72 8.64 -17.24 -4.10
N ALA A 73 9.36 -17.22 -2.98
CA ALA A 73 8.97 -17.88 -1.73
C ALA A 73 8.37 -16.91 -0.70
N PHE A 74 8.76 -15.65 -0.75
CA PHE A 74 8.38 -14.60 0.21
C PHE A 74 7.75 -13.40 -0.47
N ALA A 75 6.90 -12.69 0.27
CA ALA A 75 6.52 -11.32 -0.05
C ALA A 75 7.56 -10.40 0.61
N LEU A 76 8.33 -9.70 -0.20
CA LEU A 76 9.39 -8.79 0.23
C LEU A 76 8.92 -7.36 -0.03
N LEU A 77 8.69 -6.60 1.03
CA LEU A 77 8.22 -5.23 0.95
C LEU A 77 9.31 -4.31 1.50
N GLU A 78 9.93 -3.55 0.61
CA GLU A 78 10.75 -2.41 1.00
C GLU A 78 9.84 -1.38 1.68
N LEU A 79 10.20 -0.98 2.89
CA LEU A 79 9.44 -0.04 3.71
C LEU A 79 10.34 1.14 4.06
N THR A 80 9.83 2.35 3.82
CA THR A 80 10.44 3.59 4.27
C THR A 80 9.48 4.34 5.18
N LEU A 81 9.99 4.78 6.32
CA LEU A 81 9.30 5.63 7.28
C LEU A 81 10.09 6.92 7.46
N ASP A 82 9.43 8.05 7.24
CA ASP A 82 10.00 9.38 7.43
C ASP A 82 9.15 10.22 8.37
N THR A 83 9.80 10.93 9.31
CA THR A 83 9.11 11.86 10.20
C THR A 83 9.97 13.07 10.51
N HIS A 84 9.33 14.17 10.88
CA HIS A 84 10.00 15.36 11.39
C HIS A 84 9.97 15.47 12.92
N SER A 85 9.32 14.51 13.60
CA SER A 85 9.17 14.52 15.06
C SER A 85 8.98 13.10 15.59
N GLY A 86 9.36 12.88 16.86
CA GLY A 86 9.28 11.57 17.50
C GLY A 86 10.52 10.72 17.26
N ASP A 87 10.41 9.43 17.59
CA ASP A 87 11.48 8.44 17.41
C ASP A 87 10.90 7.17 16.79
N LEU A 88 11.20 6.95 15.50
CA LEU A 88 10.77 5.78 14.75
C LEU A 88 11.39 4.48 15.26
N LYS A 89 12.51 4.55 15.99
CA LYS A 89 13.22 3.36 16.53
C LYS A 89 12.41 2.65 17.62
N GLU A 90 11.46 3.34 18.24
CA GLU A 90 10.55 2.74 19.23
C GLU A 90 9.53 1.78 18.61
N ILE A 91 9.38 1.78 17.26
CA ILE A 91 8.45 0.91 16.56
C ILE A 91 9.10 -0.45 16.31
N ASP A 92 8.56 -1.50 16.93
CA ASP A 92 8.91 -2.90 16.59
C ASP A 92 8.22 -3.31 15.29
N LEU A 93 8.88 -3.06 14.15
CA LEU A 93 8.29 -3.25 12.82
C LEU A 93 7.81 -4.68 12.54
N PRO A 94 8.52 -5.77 12.91
CA PRO A 94 7.99 -7.12 12.76
C PRO A 94 6.67 -7.34 13.49
N SER A 95 6.56 -6.85 14.71
CA SER A 95 5.31 -6.97 15.50
C SER A 95 4.22 -5.99 15.08
N ALA A 96 4.60 -4.86 14.48
CA ALA A 96 3.68 -3.82 14.04
C ALA A 96 3.07 -4.09 12.66
N ALA A 97 3.66 -5.01 11.88
CA ALA A 97 3.30 -5.27 10.49
C ALA A 97 2.57 -6.60 10.32
N THR A 98 1.49 -6.57 9.56
CA THR A 98 0.71 -7.77 9.18
C THR A 98 0.36 -7.67 7.70
N LEU A 99 0.69 -8.70 6.92
CA LEU A 99 0.25 -8.83 5.53
C LEU A 99 -1.04 -9.65 5.50
N ARG A 100 -2.11 -9.09 4.96
CA ARG A 100 -3.44 -9.71 4.94
C ARG A 100 -3.88 -10.04 3.54
N GLN A 101 -4.44 -11.24 3.37
CA GLN A 101 -5.16 -11.64 2.18
C GLN A 101 -6.50 -12.23 2.59
N GLY A 102 -7.60 -11.54 2.28
CA GLY A 102 -8.92 -11.89 2.78
C GLY A 102 -8.99 -11.83 4.32
N PRO A 103 -9.56 -12.87 4.99
CA PRO A 103 -9.64 -12.91 6.45
C PRO A 103 -8.34 -13.37 7.13
N ALA A 104 -7.38 -13.91 6.38
CA ALA A 104 -6.10 -14.36 6.89
C ALA A 104 -5.11 -13.19 6.97
N GLY A 105 -4.26 -13.19 7.99
CA GLY A 105 -3.17 -12.23 8.16
C GLY A 105 -1.94 -12.94 8.72
N GLU A 106 -0.79 -12.67 8.10
CA GLU A 106 0.51 -13.20 8.49
C GLU A 106 1.36 -12.07 9.07
N ALA A 107 1.97 -12.31 10.21
CA ALA A 107 2.95 -11.38 10.79
C ALA A 107 4.23 -11.40 9.97
N ALA A 108 4.99 -10.30 10.00
CA ALA A 108 6.31 -10.29 9.38
C ALA A 108 7.23 -11.31 10.08
N GLU A 109 7.91 -12.13 9.30
CA GLU A 109 8.92 -13.08 9.79
C GLU A 109 10.23 -12.37 10.15
N ALA A 110 10.55 -11.28 9.45
CA ALA A 110 11.75 -10.50 9.67
C ALA A 110 11.59 -9.04 9.23
N TRP A 111 12.43 -8.20 9.82
CA TRP A 111 12.79 -6.87 9.35
C TRP A 111 14.29 -6.86 9.08
N VAL A 112 14.68 -6.64 7.83
CA VAL A 112 16.08 -6.50 7.42
C VAL A 112 16.34 -5.01 7.23
N SER A 113 16.99 -4.41 8.22
CA SER A 113 17.18 -2.95 8.28
C SER A 113 18.29 -2.49 7.34
N GLU A 114 18.02 -1.48 6.55
CA GLU A 114 19.01 -0.68 5.79
C GLU A 114 19.45 0.53 6.62
N SER A 115 18.47 1.32 7.08
CA SER A 115 18.68 2.47 7.94
C SER A 115 17.82 2.38 9.20
N ASP A 116 18.38 2.73 10.34
CA ASP A 116 17.71 2.73 11.63
C ASP A 116 17.96 4.03 12.38
N ASP A 117 17.48 5.14 11.81
CA ASP A 117 17.55 6.48 12.40
C ASP A 117 16.23 6.85 13.08
N ALA A 118 16.28 7.80 14.02
CA ALA A 118 15.09 8.24 14.76
C ALA A 118 14.03 8.89 13.86
N HIS A 119 14.44 9.52 12.76
CA HIS A 119 13.55 10.24 11.85
C HIS A 119 13.43 9.62 10.47
N HIS A 120 14.28 8.65 10.16
CA HIS A 120 14.28 7.92 8.90
C HIS A 120 14.61 6.45 9.15
N ARG A 121 13.70 5.55 8.79
CA ARG A 121 13.93 4.12 8.82
C ARG A 121 13.61 3.51 7.47
N SER A 122 14.53 2.72 6.94
CA SER A 122 14.33 1.96 5.71
C SER A 122 14.83 0.53 5.85
N GLY A 123 14.28 -0.36 5.03
CA GLY A 123 14.65 -1.76 5.00
C GLY A 123 13.55 -2.61 4.38
N VAL A 124 13.64 -3.93 4.58
CA VAL A 124 12.73 -4.90 3.99
C VAL A 124 11.96 -5.68 5.05
N LEU A 125 10.64 -5.62 4.99
CA LEU A 125 9.73 -6.52 5.69
C LEU A 125 9.60 -7.82 4.89
N VAL A 126 9.77 -8.94 5.57
CA VAL A 126 9.67 -10.28 5.00
C VAL A 126 8.42 -10.96 5.52
N PHE A 127 7.56 -11.42 4.62
CA PHE A 127 6.35 -12.18 4.96
C PHE A 127 6.30 -13.49 4.19
N PRO A 128 5.57 -14.51 4.68
CA PRO A 128 5.16 -15.62 3.84
C PRO A 128 4.45 -15.10 2.58
N ARG A 129 4.74 -15.68 1.41
CA ARG A 129 4.11 -15.24 0.18
C ARG A 129 2.63 -15.60 0.18
N PRO A 130 1.72 -14.65 -0.13
CA PRO A 130 0.31 -14.92 -0.31
C PRO A 130 0.08 -16.01 -1.37
N SER A 131 -0.78 -16.97 -1.08
CA SER A 131 -0.97 -18.16 -1.92
C SER A 131 -2.05 -17.98 -2.99
N GLU A 132 -2.87 -16.94 -2.90
CA GLU A 132 -4.01 -16.70 -3.78
C GLU A 132 -3.82 -15.42 -4.59
N ASN A 133 -4.48 -15.35 -5.74
CA ASN A 133 -4.64 -14.10 -6.47
C ASN A 133 -5.79 -13.32 -5.84
N GLY A 134 -5.57 -12.04 -5.56
CA GLY A 134 -6.58 -11.17 -4.97
C GLY A 134 -5.96 -10.03 -4.18
N PRO A 135 -6.80 -9.15 -3.62
CA PRO A 135 -6.30 -8.00 -2.87
C PRO A 135 -5.46 -8.40 -1.67
N VAL A 136 -4.35 -7.69 -1.48
CA VAL A 136 -3.43 -7.85 -0.34
C VAL A 136 -3.27 -6.51 0.35
N GLU A 137 -3.34 -6.51 1.66
CA GLU A 137 -3.21 -5.33 2.50
C GLU A 137 -2.00 -5.48 3.43
N LEU A 138 -1.07 -4.53 3.38
CA LEU A 138 -0.11 -4.33 4.46
C LEU A 138 -0.77 -3.45 5.53
N ALA A 139 -1.06 -4.04 6.67
CA ALA A 139 -1.54 -3.33 7.84
C ALA A 139 -0.38 -3.06 8.79
N LEU A 140 -0.20 -1.78 9.18
CA LEU A 140 0.85 -1.34 10.09
C LEU A 140 0.21 -0.64 11.30
N SER A 141 0.81 -0.84 12.48
CA SER A 141 0.49 -0.08 13.69
C SER A 141 1.66 0.84 14.01
N ILE A 142 1.54 2.13 13.69
CA ILE A 142 2.61 3.11 13.81
C ILE A 142 2.20 4.20 14.80
N ALA A 143 2.93 4.37 15.89
CA ALA A 143 2.67 5.37 16.93
C ALA A 143 1.19 5.35 17.43
N GLY A 144 0.58 4.17 17.51
CA GLY A 144 -0.80 3.98 17.92
C GLY A 144 -1.85 4.22 16.83
N ASN A 145 -1.44 4.56 15.62
CA ASN A 145 -2.31 4.71 14.45
C ASN A 145 -2.27 3.46 13.57
N ALA A 146 -3.43 3.10 13.02
CA ALA A 146 -3.52 2.03 12.02
C ALA A 146 -3.32 2.62 10.62
N VAL A 147 -2.40 2.03 9.88
CA VAL A 147 -2.13 2.33 8.46
C VAL A 147 -2.46 1.09 7.64
N ALA A 148 -3.08 1.28 6.48
CA ALA A 148 -3.38 0.21 5.54
C ALA A 148 -2.94 0.61 4.13
N LEU A 149 -2.11 -0.22 3.51
CA LEU A 149 -1.65 -0.08 2.14
C LEU A 149 -2.17 -1.27 1.33
N LEU A 150 -2.91 -1.01 0.25
CA LEU A 150 -3.66 -2.02 -0.49
C LEU A 150 -3.12 -2.19 -1.91
N TRP A 151 -2.92 -3.43 -2.32
CA TRP A 151 -2.67 -3.84 -3.69
C TRP A 151 -3.81 -4.74 -4.16
N GLU A 152 -4.36 -4.48 -5.35
CA GLU A 152 -5.46 -5.27 -5.93
C GLU A 152 -5.03 -6.70 -6.27
N THR A 153 -3.75 -6.86 -6.58
CA THR A 153 -3.13 -8.17 -6.87
C THR A 153 -1.67 -8.11 -6.39
N PRO A 154 -1.17 -9.17 -5.70
CA PRO A 154 0.25 -9.26 -5.40
C PRO A 154 1.05 -9.21 -6.72
N PRO A 155 2.13 -8.44 -6.80
CA PRO A 155 3.00 -8.45 -7.96
C PRO A 155 3.61 -9.84 -8.20
N GLU A 156 3.91 -10.15 -9.46
CA GLU A 156 4.67 -11.34 -9.82
C GLU A 156 6.08 -11.27 -9.19
N ALA A 157 6.66 -12.45 -8.91
CA ALA A 157 7.98 -12.59 -8.30
C ALA A 157 9.10 -12.23 -9.25
#